data_c04a4f4368b2e0f9575c3b2a5ffa8db3
#
_entry.id   c04a4f4368b2e0f9575c3b2a5ffa8db3
#
_cell.length_a   1.000
_cell.length_b   1.000
_cell.length_c   1.000
_cell.angle_alpha   90.00
_cell.angle_beta   90.00
_cell.angle_gamma   90.00
#
_symmetry.space_group_name_H-M   'P 1'
#
loop_
_entity.id
_entity.type
_entity.pdbx_description
1 polymer ?
#
loop_
_entity_poly.entity_id
_entity_poly.type
_entity_poly.pdbx_seq_one_letter_code
_entity_poly.pdbx_strand_id
1 'polypeptide(L)'
;MRNVVLVLVSLLLIAHPLIARPGDDPNGAVRYLNAIGQLPAVPDEILDKVGKAEKFEDLGNLDAPSAAYLREPRLKSVMNLLRLGAACPQCNFTPDDRQHFSDYIPPYRRLRQLARLARTWAWQQEKEGRPEAAFDALTSTFMLGQHVEDNGVIISTMIGVAIRKIAANALIEFRTRHPEEIWKTRLTAFFKRIPTPAVNMKASIEYERTGFLNTLRDAKKNPEIFRDIGMELDLPASASVATKPDTTKACHANLRVLEGALEMLIMDYSQPLPATISGNLQPSLVQLGYLKIPATCPDGGKFDLTGLETESPCVTCSLHGNPNVPSEASMRKDNEKKEQTAVYLINLAATPDFDRLVDECSKMYDELLAIDPNAADAEAKFDDIEKRVQSSENVFIRNAIPSIKKASAEVRNLQEMIDRLLR
;
A
#
# COMPACT_ATOMS: atom_id res chain seq x y z
N MET A 1 -45.98 -31.57 -5.13
CA MET A 1 -44.72 -31.92 -5.80
C MET A 1 -44.23 -30.84 -6.78
N ARG A 2 -45.09 -30.05 -7.43
CA ARG A 2 -44.67 -29.02 -8.40
C ARG A 2 -43.93 -27.81 -7.79
N ASN A 3 -44.22 -27.46 -6.51
CA ASN A 3 -43.60 -26.32 -5.83
C ASN A 3 -42.21 -26.64 -5.21
N VAL A 4 -41.91 -27.92 -4.98
CA VAL A 4 -40.59 -28.33 -4.43
C VAL A 4 -39.51 -28.33 -5.53
N VAL A 5 -39.90 -28.62 -6.77
CA VAL A 5 -38.97 -28.60 -7.93
C VAL A 5 -38.55 -27.16 -8.27
N LEU A 6 -39.46 -26.18 -8.13
CA LEU A 6 -39.14 -24.76 -8.40
C LEU A 6 -38.17 -24.16 -7.37
N VAL A 7 -38.26 -24.57 -6.11
CA VAL A 7 -37.33 -24.11 -5.06
C VAL A 7 -35.93 -24.73 -5.24
N LEU A 8 -35.85 -25.99 -5.65
CA LEU A 8 -34.59 -26.67 -5.94
C LEU A 8 -33.88 -26.09 -7.19
N VAL A 9 -34.62 -25.72 -8.21
CA VAL A 9 -34.04 -25.06 -9.41
C VAL A 9 -33.57 -23.66 -9.09
N SER A 10 -34.27 -22.92 -8.21
CA SER A 10 -33.81 -21.58 -7.75
C SER A 10 -32.57 -21.65 -6.86
N LEU A 11 -32.44 -22.70 -6.05
CA LEU A 11 -31.25 -22.92 -5.22
C LEU A 11 -30.03 -23.39 -6.02
N LEU A 12 -30.22 -24.10 -7.12
CA LEU A 12 -29.16 -24.52 -8.03
C LEU A 12 -28.63 -23.35 -8.90
N LEU A 13 -29.44 -22.33 -9.15
CA LEU A 13 -29.03 -21.13 -9.90
C LEU A 13 -28.18 -20.15 -9.03
N ILE A 14 -28.24 -20.28 -7.70
CA ILE A 14 -27.44 -19.43 -6.76
C ILE A 14 -26.05 -20.03 -6.49
N ALA A 15 -25.85 -21.33 -6.80
CA ALA A 15 -24.62 -22.07 -6.48
C ALA A 15 -23.75 -22.41 -7.71
N HIS A 16 -23.94 -21.72 -8.84
CA HIS A 16 -22.96 -21.85 -9.91
C HIS A 16 -21.70 -21.05 -9.50
N PRO A 17 -20.56 -21.72 -9.17
CA PRO A 17 -19.29 -21.05 -9.32
C PRO A 17 -19.25 -20.57 -10.77
N LEU A 18 -18.92 -19.29 -10.97
CA LEU A 18 -18.61 -18.78 -12.31
C LEU A 18 -17.49 -19.69 -12.85
N ILE A 19 -17.87 -20.72 -13.59
CA ILE A 19 -16.91 -21.54 -14.35
C ILE A 19 -16.29 -20.55 -15.32
N ALA A 20 -15.04 -20.20 -15.07
CA ALA A 20 -14.24 -19.37 -15.97
C ALA A 20 -14.41 -19.98 -17.38
N ARG A 21 -14.86 -19.18 -18.33
CA ARG A 21 -14.96 -19.63 -19.72
C ARG A 21 -13.53 -19.96 -20.20
N PRO A 22 -13.35 -21.00 -21.03
CA PRO A 22 -12.06 -21.22 -21.69
C PRO A 22 -11.63 -19.91 -22.38
N GLY A 23 -10.52 -19.30 -21.93
CA GLY A 23 -10.04 -18.00 -22.40
C GLY A 23 -10.18 -16.85 -21.39
N ASP A 24 -10.90 -17.02 -20.28
CA ASP A 24 -10.86 -16.04 -19.18
C ASP A 24 -9.58 -16.25 -18.35
N ASP A 25 -8.74 -15.23 -18.32
CA ASP A 25 -7.56 -15.22 -17.46
C ASP A 25 -8.02 -15.33 -15.98
N PRO A 26 -7.60 -16.39 -15.26
CA PRO A 26 -7.99 -16.59 -13.86
C PRO A 26 -7.35 -15.54 -12.92
N ASN A 27 -6.40 -14.72 -13.41
CA ASN A 27 -5.69 -13.73 -12.66
C ASN A 27 -6.51 -12.42 -12.53
N GLY A 28 -6.96 -12.12 -11.31
CA GLY A 28 -7.69 -10.89 -10.99
C GLY A 28 -6.91 -9.62 -11.28
N ALA A 29 -5.57 -9.65 -11.20
CA ALA A 29 -4.72 -8.50 -11.48
C ALA A 29 -4.93 -7.95 -12.89
N VAL A 30 -5.08 -8.82 -13.90
CA VAL A 30 -5.35 -8.42 -15.29
C VAL A 30 -6.66 -7.62 -15.38
N ARG A 31 -7.69 -8.03 -14.63
CA ARG A 31 -8.98 -7.33 -14.60
C ARG A 31 -8.86 -5.95 -13.94
N TYR A 32 -8.12 -5.85 -12.84
CA TYR A 32 -7.89 -4.58 -12.16
C TYR A 32 -7.04 -3.61 -12.99
N LEU A 33 -5.99 -4.10 -13.65
CA LEU A 33 -5.18 -3.29 -14.56
C LEU A 33 -5.99 -2.80 -15.76
N ASN A 34 -6.85 -3.66 -16.33
CA ASN A 34 -7.79 -3.26 -17.37
C ASN A 34 -8.82 -2.24 -16.88
N ALA A 35 -9.32 -2.37 -15.64
CA ALA A 35 -10.20 -1.38 -15.03
C ALA A 35 -9.53 -0.01 -14.96
N ILE A 36 -8.26 0.05 -14.49
CA ILE A 36 -7.46 1.27 -14.45
C ILE A 36 -7.25 1.86 -15.86
N GLY A 37 -6.92 1.00 -16.85
CA GLY A 37 -6.69 1.42 -18.23
C GLY A 37 -7.95 1.93 -18.95
N GLN A 38 -9.14 1.52 -18.50
CA GLN A 38 -10.43 1.95 -19.03
C GLN A 38 -11.05 3.15 -18.32
N LEU A 39 -10.39 3.70 -17.28
CA LEU A 39 -10.88 4.91 -16.63
C LEU A 39 -11.03 6.02 -17.68
N PRO A 40 -12.18 6.72 -17.73
CA PRO A 40 -12.35 7.86 -18.62
C PRO A 40 -11.28 8.90 -18.37
N ALA A 41 -10.69 9.42 -19.45
CA ALA A 41 -9.71 10.49 -19.34
C ALA A 41 -10.40 11.78 -18.85
N VAL A 42 -9.99 12.25 -17.71
CA VAL A 42 -10.46 13.51 -17.09
C VAL A 42 -9.27 14.21 -16.44
N PRO A 43 -9.33 15.52 -16.25
CA PRO A 43 -8.33 16.23 -15.45
C PRO A 43 -8.16 15.57 -14.07
N ASP A 44 -6.92 15.49 -13.59
CA ASP A 44 -6.60 14.92 -12.27
C ASP A 44 -7.43 15.59 -11.16
N GLU A 45 -7.72 16.87 -11.27
CA GLU A 45 -8.56 17.63 -10.33
C GLU A 45 -9.97 17.03 -10.14
N ILE A 46 -10.58 16.47 -11.20
CA ILE A 46 -11.89 15.80 -11.10
C ILE A 46 -11.76 14.48 -10.35
N LEU A 47 -10.74 13.68 -10.70
CA LEU A 47 -10.47 12.44 -9.99
C LEU A 47 -10.18 12.67 -8.51
N ASP A 48 -9.40 13.71 -8.22
CA ASP A 48 -9.08 14.11 -6.85
C ASP A 48 -10.34 14.53 -6.07
N LYS A 49 -11.18 15.39 -6.65
CA LYS A 49 -12.43 15.82 -5.99
C LYS A 49 -13.36 14.65 -5.72
N VAL A 50 -13.50 13.75 -6.69
CA VAL A 50 -14.30 12.52 -6.52
C VAL A 50 -13.67 11.60 -5.47
N GLY A 51 -12.36 11.44 -5.46
CA GLY A 51 -11.63 10.61 -4.50
C GLY A 51 -11.64 11.16 -3.08
N LYS A 52 -11.74 12.51 -2.92
CA LYS A 52 -11.79 13.21 -1.63
C LYS A 52 -13.16 13.16 -0.95
N ALA A 53 -14.24 12.83 -1.65
CA ALA A 53 -15.53 12.58 -1.01
C ALA A 53 -15.37 11.42 -0.01
N GLU A 54 -15.60 11.67 1.28
CA GLU A 54 -15.31 10.69 2.34
C GLU A 54 -16.55 10.13 3.00
N LYS A 55 -17.64 10.87 2.87
CA LYS A 55 -18.95 10.51 3.41
C LYS A 55 -19.98 10.60 2.30
N PHE A 56 -21.05 9.87 2.48
CA PHE A 56 -22.18 9.89 1.54
C PHE A 56 -22.71 11.31 1.28
N GLU A 57 -22.73 12.15 2.31
CA GLU A 57 -23.20 13.54 2.24
C GLU A 57 -22.34 14.41 1.31
N ASP A 58 -21.07 14.10 1.15
CA ASP A 58 -20.12 14.84 0.32
C ASP A 58 -20.49 14.80 -1.17
N LEU A 59 -21.32 13.82 -1.59
CA LEU A 59 -21.89 13.80 -2.94
C LEU A 59 -22.69 15.07 -3.27
N GLY A 60 -23.25 15.73 -2.25
CA GLY A 60 -23.97 16.99 -2.40
C GLY A 60 -23.05 18.18 -2.70
N ASN A 61 -21.78 18.06 -2.36
CA ASN A 61 -20.77 19.11 -2.49
C ASN A 61 -19.93 18.99 -3.78
N LEU A 62 -20.14 17.93 -4.55
CA LEU A 62 -19.43 17.75 -5.83
C LEU A 62 -19.90 18.80 -6.84
N ASP A 63 -18.93 19.39 -7.54
CA ASP A 63 -19.21 20.28 -8.65
C ASP A 63 -19.83 19.50 -9.85
N ALA A 64 -20.43 20.25 -10.79
CA ALA A 64 -21.12 19.66 -11.94
C ALA A 64 -20.24 18.73 -12.79
N PRO A 65 -18.95 19.04 -13.09
CA PRO A 65 -18.06 18.12 -13.78
C PRO A 65 -17.79 16.81 -13.02
N SER A 66 -17.53 16.87 -11.71
CA SER A 66 -17.30 15.70 -10.85
C SER A 66 -18.54 14.82 -10.73
N ALA A 67 -19.72 15.43 -10.58
CA ALA A 67 -21.00 14.73 -10.54
C ALA A 67 -21.35 14.08 -11.91
N ALA A 68 -21.00 14.75 -13.03
CA ALA A 68 -21.17 14.18 -14.38
C ALA A 68 -20.25 12.99 -14.59
N TYR A 69 -18.99 13.09 -14.14
CA TYR A 69 -18.03 11.99 -14.22
C TYR A 69 -18.53 10.72 -13.54
N LEU A 70 -19.13 10.80 -12.36
CA LEU A 70 -19.69 9.63 -11.66
C LEU A 70 -20.83 8.94 -12.44
N ARG A 71 -21.45 9.63 -13.39
CA ARG A 71 -22.51 9.10 -14.26
C ARG A 71 -21.99 8.66 -15.63
N GLU A 72 -20.70 8.78 -15.89
CA GLU A 72 -20.08 8.36 -17.16
C GLU A 72 -20.34 6.87 -17.40
N PRO A 73 -20.93 6.48 -18.56
CA PRO A 73 -21.29 5.08 -18.83
C PRO A 73 -20.09 4.12 -18.75
N ARG A 74 -18.88 4.58 -19.07
CA ARG A 74 -17.66 3.78 -18.98
C ARG A 74 -17.34 3.35 -17.55
N LEU A 75 -17.71 4.14 -16.52
CA LEU A 75 -17.50 3.75 -15.13
C LEU A 75 -18.25 2.47 -14.77
N LYS A 76 -19.42 2.22 -15.35
CA LYS A 76 -20.12 0.95 -15.17
C LYS A 76 -19.28 -0.25 -15.67
N SER A 77 -18.59 -0.09 -16.80
CA SER A 77 -17.66 -1.11 -17.33
C SER A 77 -16.44 -1.29 -16.41
N VAL A 78 -15.87 -0.20 -15.92
CA VAL A 78 -14.77 -0.21 -14.94
C VAL A 78 -15.19 -0.96 -13.66
N MET A 79 -16.37 -0.65 -13.10
CA MET A 79 -16.88 -1.32 -11.90
C MET A 79 -17.20 -2.80 -12.16
N ASN A 80 -17.63 -3.15 -13.38
CA ASN A 80 -17.81 -4.56 -13.76
C ASN A 80 -16.45 -5.30 -13.82
N LEU A 81 -15.38 -4.66 -14.35
CA LEU A 81 -14.04 -5.24 -14.33
C LEU A 81 -13.52 -5.39 -12.89
N LEU A 82 -13.75 -4.41 -12.01
CA LEU A 82 -13.44 -4.51 -10.59
C LEU A 82 -14.15 -5.73 -9.97
N ARG A 83 -15.44 -5.90 -10.22
CA ARG A 83 -16.24 -7.04 -9.72
C ARG A 83 -15.73 -8.38 -10.26
N LEU A 84 -15.40 -8.45 -11.56
CA LEU A 84 -14.84 -9.65 -12.17
C LEU A 84 -13.46 -9.99 -11.58
N GLY A 85 -12.59 -8.98 -11.34
CA GLY A 85 -11.33 -9.17 -10.64
C GLY A 85 -11.51 -9.68 -9.22
N ALA A 86 -12.48 -9.13 -8.49
CA ALA A 86 -12.80 -9.54 -7.13
C ALA A 86 -13.34 -10.99 -7.03
N ALA A 87 -13.90 -11.51 -8.11
CA ALA A 87 -14.40 -12.88 -8.19
C ALA A 87 -13.33 -13.90 -8.61
N CYS A 88 -12.13 -13.45 -9.05
CA CYS A 88 -11.05 -14.35 -9.41
C CYS A 88 -10.48 -15.03 -8.16
N PRO A 89 -10.17 -16.33 -8.22
CA PRO A 89 -9.61 -17.07 -7.09
C PRO A 89 -8.14 -16.75 -6.86
N GLN A 90 -7.47 -16.15 -7.83
CA GLN A 90 -6.06 -15.80 -7.80
C GLN A 90 -5.88 -14.36 -8.27
N CYS A 91 -4.92 -13.67 -7.67
CA CYS A 91 -4.54 -12.32 -8.08
C CYS A 91 -3.04 -12.14 -7.89
N ASN A 92 -2.32 -12.22 -8.98
CA ASN A 92 -0.88 -12.02 -9.01
C ASN A 92 -0.57 -10.78 -9.86
N PHE A 93 -0.12 -9.71 -9.22
CA PHE A 93 0.30 -8.49 -9.89
C PHE A 93 1.75 -8.57 -10.39
N THR A 94 2.51 -9.56 -9.92
CA THR A 94 3.91 -9.74 -10.29
C THR A 94 4.06 -10.87 -11.30
N PRO A 95 5.01 -10.79 -12.23
CA PRO A 95 5.37 -11.92 -13.07
C PRO A 95 5.78 -13.15 -12.23
N ASP A 96 5.47 -14.35 -12.73
CA ASP A 96 5.80 -15.61 -12.06
C ASP A 96 7.30 -15.87 -11.96
N ASP A 97 8.11 -15.18 -12.78
CA ASP A 97 9.57 -15.25 -12.84
C ASP A 97 10.29 -14.28 -11.91
N ARG A 98 9.58 -13.65 -11.00
CA ARG A 98 10.19 -12.72 -10.02
C ARG A 98 11.23 -13.44 -9.18
N GLN A 99 12.50 -13.14 -9.43
CA GLN A 99 13.63 -13.72 -8.73
C GLN A 99 14.20 -12.81 -7.64
N HIS A 100 13.99 -11.49 -7.77
CA HIS A 100 14.56 -10.47 -6.88
C HIS A 100 13.51 -9.57 -6.29
N PHE A 101 13.78 -9.07 -5.10
CA PHE A 101 12.90 -8.18 -4.32
C PHE A 101 12.50 -6.90 -5.07
N SER A 102 13.31 -6.44 -6.02
CA SER A 102 13.14 -5.18 -6.75
C SER A 102 12.38 -5.26 -8.07
N ASP A 103 11.96 -6.46 -8.53
CA ASP A 103 11.65 -6.67 -9.94
C ASP A 103 10.37 -5.99 -10.44
N TYR A 104 9.36 -5.77 -9.62
CA TYR A 104 8.14 -5.11 -10.07
C TYR A 104 7.34 -4.54 -8.89
N ILE A 105 6.98 -3.29 -9.02
CA ILE A 105 6.05 -2.63 -8.08
C ILE A 105 4.71 -2.44 -8.80
N PRO A 106 3.62 -3.06 -8.32
CA PRO A 106 2.30 -2.83 -8.87
C PRO A 106 1.91 -1.33 -8.83
N PRO A 107 1.01 -0.86 -9.70
CA PRO A 107 0.59 0.53 -9.72
C PRO A 107 -0.31 0.88 -8.53
N TYR A 108 0.22 0.78 -7.32
CA TYR A 108 -0.49 0.92 -6.05
C TYR A 108 -1.29 2.23 -5.95
N ARG A 109 -0.70 3.34 -6.42
CA ARG A 109 -1.40 4.64 -6.47
C ARG A 109 -2.69 4.55 -7.29
N ARG A 110 -2.64 3.92 -8.47
CA ARG A 110 -3.81 3.76 -9.34
C ARG A 110 -4.84 2.79 -8.76
N LEU A 111 -4.39 1.74 -8.07
CA LEU A 111 -5.29 0.80 -7.38
C LEU A 111 -6.04 1.48 -6.22
N ARG A 112 -5.37 2.34 -5.44
CA ARG A 112 -6.03 3.14 -4.40
C ARG A 112 -7.00 4.16 -4.99
N GLN A 113 -6.62 4.82 -6.09
CA GLN A 113 -7.47 5.76 -6.80
C GLN A 113 -8.75 5.06 -7.32
N LEU A 114 -8.61 3.85 -7.87
CA LEU A 114 -9.75 3.01 -8.25
C LEU A 114 -10.65 2.68 -7.05
N ALA A 115 -10.07 2.34 -5.90
CA ALA A 115 -10.81 2.05 -4.67
C ALA A 115 -11.65 3.25 -4.18
N ARG A 116 -11.06 4.45 -4.16
CA ARG A 116 -11.76 5.69 -3.79
C ARG A 116 -12.88 6.03 -4.77
N LEU A 117 -12.59 5.92 -6.06
CA LEU A 117 -13.59 6.12 -7.10
C LEU A 117 -14.74 5.12 -6.97
N ALA A 118 -14.46 3.85 -6.71
CA ALA A 118 -15.48 2.81 -6.55
C ALA A 118 -16.38 3.09 -5.33
N ARG A 119 -15.81 3.58 -4.22
CA ARG A 119 -16.57 4.03 -3.06
C ARG A 119 -17.54 5.17 -3.43
N THR A 120 -17.04 6.23 -4.04
CA THR A 120 -17.87 7.39 -4.38
C THR A 120 -18.91 7.07 -5.44
N TRP A 121 -18.54 6.21 -6.41
CA TRP A 121 -19.49 5.67 -7.37
C TRP A 121 -20.59 4.81 -6.71
N ALA A 122 -20.24 3.99 -5.72
CA ALA A 122 -21.21 3.21 -4.93
C ALA A 122 -22.22 4.13 -4.25
N TRP A 123 -21.80 5.20 -3.61
CA TRP A 123 -22.69 6.20 -3.03
C TRP A 123 -23.60 6.86 -4.08
N GLN A 124 -23.09 7.15 -5.28
CA GLN A 124 -23.93 7.65 -6.38
C GLN A 124 -24.99 6.62 -6.81
N GLN A 125 -24.64 5.32 -6.87
CA GLN A 125 -25.61 4.26 -7.15
C GLN A 125 -26.69 4.17 -6.08
N GLU A 126 -26.31 4.27 -4.83
CA GLU A 126 -27.21 4.29 -3.67
C GLU A 126 -28.21 5.47 -3.76
N LYS A 127 -27.69 6.69 -4.03
CA LYS A 127 -28.51 7.90 -4.24
C LYS A 127 -29.51 7.76 -5.41
N GLU A 128 -29.14 6.96 -6.41
CA GLU A 128 -29.99 6.67 -7.58
C GLU A 128 -30.93 5.45 -7.36
N GLY A 129 -31.03 4.93 -6.13
CA GLY A 129 -31.94 3.82 -5.79
C GLY A 129 -31.44 2.45 -6.26
N ARG A 130 -30.13 2.26 -6.43
CA ARG A 130 -29.50 0.99 -6.84
C ARG A 130 -28.55 0.47 -5.74
N PRO A 131 -29.05 0.12 -4.54
CA PRO A 131 -28.21 -0.30 -3.43
C PRO A 131 -27.45 -1.61 -3.69
N GLU A 132 -27.98 -2.51 -4.54
CA GLU A 132 -27.27 -3.72 -4.97
C GLU A 132 -25.96 -3.40 -5.69
N ALA A 133 -25.99 -2.45 -6.61
CA ALA A 133 -24.81 -2.04 -7.36
C ALA A 133 -23.77 -1.37 -6.44
N ALA A 134 -24.24 -0.60 -5.46
CA ALA A 134 -23.39 0.00 -4.43
C ALA A 134 -22.71 -1.08 -3.58
N PHE A 135 -23.48 -2.02 -3.05
CA PHE A 135 -22.97 -3.12 -2.25
C PHE A 135 -21.93 -3.96 -3.00
N ASP A 136 -22.22 -4.30 -4.27
CA ASP A 136 -21.29 -5.08 -5.11
C ASP A 136 -19.99 -4.31 -5.37
N ALA A 137 -20.05 -3.01 -5.60
CA ALA A 137 -18.84 -2.19 -5.77
C ALA A 137 -18.00 -2.12 -4.48
N LEU A 138 -18.62 -1.93 -3.32
CA LEU A 138 -17.92 -1.84 -2.03
C LEU A 138 -17.28 -3.18 -1.64
N THR A 139 -18.00 -4.29 -1.79
CA THR A 139 -17.46 -5.63 -1.50
C THR A 139 -16.35 -6.01 -2.50
N SER A 140 -16.48 -5.62 -3.76
CA SER A 140 -15.43 -5.82 -4.77
C SER A 140 -14.18 -4.97 -4.45
N THR A 141 -14.36 -3.76 -3.93
CA THR A 141 -13.25 -2.92 -3.47
C THR A 141 -12.54 -3.52 -2.27
N PHE A 142 -13.29 -4.11 -1.34
CA PHE A 142 -12.70 -4.84 -0.21
C PHE A 142 -11.83 -6.01 -0.69
N MET A 143 -12.32 -6.80 -1.66
CA MET A 143 -11.56 -7.90 -2.27
C MET A 143 -10.35 -7.43 -3.05
N LEU A 144 -10.43 -6.28 -3.75
CA LEU A 144 -9.25 -5.67 -4.37
C LEU A 144 -8.13 -5.46 -3.33
N GLY A 145 -8.47 -4.92 -2.16
CA GLY A 145 -7.48 -4.73 -1.08
C GLY A 145 -6.88 -6.05 -0.62
N GLN A 146 -7.67 -7.10 -0.44
CA GLN A 146 -7.17 -8.43 -0.10
C GLN A 146 -6.22 -8.98 -1.17
N HIS A 147 -6.58 -8.87 -2.44
CA HIS A 147 -5.74 -9.31 -3.55
C HIS A 147 -4.42 -8.52 -3.66
N VAL A 148 -4.43 -7.24 -3.25
CA VAL A 148 -3.19 -6.45 -3.16
C VAL A 148 -2.30 -6.96 -2.02
N GLU A 149 -2.89 -7.34 -0.87
CA GLU A 149 -2.15 -7.96 0.26
C GLU A 149 -1.46 -9.26 -0.13
N ASP A 150 -2.14 -10.10 -0.92
CA ASP A 150 -1.64 -11.41 -1.37
C ASP A 150 -0.36 -11.31 -2.23
N ASN A 151 0.04 -10.12 -2.64
CA ASN A 151 1.31 -9.87 -3.34
C ASN A 151 2.55 -10.06 -2.44
N GLY A 152 2.37 -10.25 -1.15
CA GLY A 152 3.32 -10.81 -0.20
C GLY A 152 4.28 -9.85 0.47
N VAL A 153 4.63 -8.68 -0.13
CA VAL A 153 5.52 -7.70 0.51
C VAL A 153 4.76 -6.80 1.49
N ILE A 154 5.45 -6.30 2.53
CA ILE A 154 4.79 -5.48 3.58
C ILE A 154 4.13 -4.23 3.01
N ILE A 155 4.75 -3.58 2.02
CA ILE A 155 4.13 -2.40 1.39
C ILE A 155 2.82 -2.75 0.68
N SER A 156 2.72 -3.90 0.01
CA SER A 156 1.47 -4.35 -0.59
C SER A 156 0.41 -4.64 0.45
N THR A 157 0.82 -5.25 1.58
CA THR A 157 -0.06 -5.50 2.72
C THR A 157 -0.63 -4.20 3.27
N MET A 158 0.21 -3.18 3.49
CA MET A 158 -0.24 -1.87 3.99
C MET A 158 -1.21 -1.18 3.03
N ILE A 159 -0.93 -1.24 1.73
CA ILE A 159 -1.81 -0.65 0.70
C ILE A 159 -3.12 -1.42 0.61
N GLY A 160 -3.07 -2.74 0.68
CA GLY A 160 -4.26 -3.58 0.72
C GLY A 160 -5.14 -3.29 1.93
N VAL A 161 -4.55 -3.16 3.12
CA VAL A 161 -5.24 -2.73 4.34
C VAL A 161 -5.90 -1.37 4.14
N ALA A 162 -5.19 -0.39 3.58
CA ALA A 162 -5.77 0.93 3.31
C ALA A 162 -6.96 0.87 2.34
N ILE A 163 -6.88 0.09 1.28
CA ILE A 163 -8.00 -0.13 0.34
C ILE A 163 -9.19 -0.81 1.05
N ARG A 164 -8.93 -1.83 1.87
CA ARG A 164 -9.99 -2.52 2.64
C ARG A 164 -10.66 -1.60 3.65
N LYS A 165 -9.91 -0.71 4.31
CA LYS A 165 -10.47 0.32 5.21
C LYS A 165 -11.41 1.28 4.48
N ILE A 166 -11.05 1.73 3.25
CA ILE A 166 -11.92 2.55 2.40
C ILE A 166 -13.27 1.85 2.19
N ALA A 167 -13.23 0.57 1.82
CA ALA A 167 -14.43 -0.22 1.58
C ALA A 167 -15.22 -0.51 2.88
N ALA A 168 -14.52 -0.88 3.96
CA ALA A 168 -15.15 -1.21 5.25
C ALA A 168 -15.87 0.01 5.87
N ASN A 169 -15.26 1.19 5.83
CA ASN A 169 -15.92 2.41 6.28
C ASN A 169 -17.22 2.67 5.50
N ALA A 170 -17.15 2.59 4.17
CA ALA A 170 -18.32 2.78 3.33
C ALA A 170 -19.39 1.70 3.54
N LEU A 171 -19.01 0.45 3.83
CA LEU A 171 -19.94 -0.63 4.18
C LEU A 171 -20.60 -0.41 5.55
N ILE A 172 -19.89 0.14 6.54
CA ILE A 172 -20.45 0.53 7.83
C ILE A 172 -21.52 1.61 7.63
N GLU A 173 -21.21 2.65 6.84
CA GLU A 173 -22.17 3.69 6.50
C GLU A 173 -23.35 3.14 5.70
N PHE A 174 -23.11 2.31 4.69
CA PHE A 174 -24.14 1.61 3.92
C PHE A 174 -25.08 0.83 4.85
N ARG A 175 -24.55 0.05 5.78
CA ARG A 175 -25.33 -0.73 6.75
C ARG A 175 -26.20 0.17 7.66
N THR A 176 -25.72 1.36 7.99
CA THR A 176 -26.48 2.35 8.78
C THR A 176 -27.66 2.92 8.00
N ARG A 177 -27.47 3.21 6.70
CA ARG A 177 -28.54 3.71 5.82
C ARG A 177 -29.51 2.62 5.36
N HIS A 178 -29.03 1.36 5.32
CA HIS A 178 -29.80 0.18 4.90
C HIS A 178 -29.90 -0.84 6.05
N PRO A 179 -30.75 -0.61 7.05
CA PRO A 179 -30.88 -1.45 8.24
C PRO A 179 -31.59 -2.79 7.98
N GLU A 180 -32.10 -3.04 6.77
CA GLU A 180 -32.85 -4.23 6.41
C GLU A 180 -32.04 -5.52 6.59
N GLU A 181 -32.68 -6.57 7.07
CA GLU A 181 -32.02 -7.84 7.42
C GLU A 181 -31.34 -8.51 6.22
N ILE A 182 -31.81 -8.24 5.02
CA ILE A 182 -31.19 -8.77 3.80
C ILE A 182 -29.73 -8.31 3.66
N TRP A 183 -29.43 -7.04 3.97
CA TRP A 183 -28.07 -6.50 3.88
C TRP A 183 -27.16 -7.04 4.97
N LYS A 184 -27.69 -7.22 6.19
CA LYS A 184 -26.94 -7.87 7.27
C LYS A 184 -26.57 -9.30 6.91
N THR A 185 -27.51 -10.05 6.35
CA THR A 185 -27.29 -11.43 5.90
C THR A 185 -26.23 -11.49 4.80
N ARG A 186 -26.28 -10.58 3.81
CA ARG A 186 -25.29 -10.51 2.73
C ARG A 186 -23.91 -10.12 3.23
N LEU A 187 -23.79 -9.14 4.12
CA LEU A 187 -22.52 -8.75 4.77
C LEU A 187 -21.94 -9.92 5.54
N THR A 188 -22.75 -10.59 6.37
CA THR A 188 -22.31 -11.76 7.14
C THR A 188 -21.81 -12.87 6.21
N ALA A 189 -22.53 -13.15 5.12
CA ALA A 189 -22.12 -14.14 4.14
C ALA A 189 -20.82 -13.75 3.40
N PHE A 190 -20.63 -12.47 3.13
CA PHE A 190 -19.41 -11.96 2.55
C PHE A 190 -18.22 -12.13 3.50
N PHE A 191 -18.30 -11.62 4.73
CA PHE A 191 -17.19 -11.66 5.68
C PHE A 191 -16.87 -13.05 6.24
N LYS A 192 -17.81 -13.99 6.25
CA LYS A 192 -17.53 -15.40 6.56
C LYS A 192 -16.50 -16.05 5.64
N ARG A 193 -16.28 -15.51 4.45
CA ARG A 193 -15.27 -16.00 3.50
C ARG A 193 -13.90 -15.37 3.71
N ILE A 194 -13.82 -14.31 4.52
CA ILE A 194 -12.57 -13.63 4.83
C ILE A 194 -11.84 -14.42 5.92
N PRO A 195 -10.55 -14.72 5.77
CA PRO A 195 -9.77 -15.39 6.81
C PRO A 195 -9.78 -14.63 8.14
N THR A 196 -9.54 -15.34 9.23
CA THR A 196 -9.35 -14.75 10.56
C THR A 196 -7.96 -15.16 11.08
N PRO A 197 -7.05 -14.26 11.40
CA PRO A 197 -7.17 -12.80 11.22
C PRO A 197 -7.30 -12.40 9.75
N ALA A 198 -7.97 -11.26 9.52
CA ALA A 198 -8.24 -10.77 8.17
C ALA A 198 -6.96 -10.46 7.38
N VAL A 199 -5.85 -10.17 8.05
CA VAL A 199 -4.52 -9.89 7.47
C VAL A 199 -3.48 -10.74 8.16
N ASN A 200 -2.65 -11.42 7.38
CA ASN A 200 -1.54 -12.22 7.90
C ASN A 200 -0.20 -11.48 7.77
N MET A 201 0.07 -10.55 8.69
CA MET A 201 1.34 -9.80 8.74
C MET A 201 2.58 -10.71 8.81
N LYS A 202 2.49 -11.85 9.51
CA LYS A 202 3.63 -12.77 9.61
C LYS A 202 4.01 -13.33 8.25
N ALA A 203 3.04 -13.66 7.40
CA ALA A 203 3.32 -14.13 6.04
C ALA A 203 4.08 -13.09 5.22
N SER A 204 3.71 -11.81 5.34
CA SER A 204 4.39 -10.72 4.62
C SER A 204 5.82 -10.50 5.13
N ILE A 205 6.03 -10.55 6.44
CA ILE A 205 7.37 -10.46 7.05
C ILE A 205 8.24 -11.64 6.60
N GLU A 206 7.70 -12.86 6.59
CA GLU A 206 8.44 -14.05 6.16
C GLU A 206 8.76 -14.02 4.66
N TYR A 207 7.85 -13.48 3.85
CA TYR A 207 8.09 -13.31 2.43
C TYR A 207 9.26 -12.32 2.18
N GLU A 208 9.27 -11.16 2.87
CA GLU A 208 10.37 -10.19 2.77
C GLU A 208 11.68 -10.77 3.30
N ARG A 209 11.64 -11.44 4.46
CA ARG A 209 12.80 -12.16 5.02
C ARG A 209 13.40 -13.10 4.00
N THR A 210 12.57 -13.98 3.46
CA THR A 210 13.01 -15.01 2.52
C THR A 210 13.59 -14.40 1.26
N GLY A 211 12.89 -13.45 0.65
CA GLY A 211 13.35 -12.74 -0.54
C GLY A 211 14.66 -12.00 -0.32
N PHE A 212 14.79 -11.27 0.79
CA PHE A 212 15.99 -10.52 1.12
C PHE A 212 17.18 -11.45 1.40
N LEU A 213 17.01 -12.45 2.26
CA LEU A 213 18.09 -13.39 2.59
C LEU A 213 18.53 -14.23 1.38
N ASN A 214 17.62 -14.62 0.50
CA ASN A 214 17.96 -15.31 -0.74
C ASN A 214 18.77 -14.40 -1.67
N THR A 215 18.35 -13.14 -1.81
CA THR A 215 19.11 -12.15 -2.57
C THR A 215 20.53 -11.99 -2.05
N LEU A 216 20.74 -11.92 -0.73
CA LEU A 216 22.07 -11.84 -0.14
C LEU A 216 22.90 -13.10 -0.37
N ARG A 217 22.30 -14.30 -0.25
CA ARG A 217 22.99 -15.58 -0.51
C ARG A 217 23.40 -15.74 -1.97
N ASP A 218 22.57 -15.29 -2.90
CA ASP A 218 22.89 -15.33 -4.34
C ASP A 218 23.93 -14.28 -4.69
N ALA A 219 23.85 -13.09 -4.10
CA ALA A 219 24.86 -12.06 -4.23
C ALA A 219 26.22 -12.47 -3.64
N LYS A 220 26.24 -13.34 -2.61
CA LYS A 220 27.52 -13.93 -2.14
C LYS A 220 28.18 -14.82 -3.19
N LYS A 221 27.39 -15.57 -3.97
CA LYS A 221 27.88 -16.44 -5.06
C LYS A 221 28.25 -15.63 -6.30
N ASN A 222 27.49 -14.60 -6.60
CA ASN A 222 27.66 -13.68 -7.71
C ASN A 222 27.55 -12.23 -7.24
N PRO A 223 28.63 -11.61 -6.72
CA PRO A 223 28.58 -10.28 -6.16
C PRO A 223 28.15 -9.17 -7.13
N GLU A 224 28.24 -9.40 -8.45
CA GLU A 224 27.77 -8.44 -9.45
C GLU A 224 26.25 -8.19 -9.37
N ILE A 225 25.49 -9.11 -8.79
CA ILE A 225 24.05 -8.92 -8.48
C ILE A 225 23.81 -7.62 -7.72
N PHE A 226 24.72 -7.17 -6.85
CA PHE A 226 24.58 -5.91 -6.15
C PHE A 226 24.53 -4.68 -7.07
N ARG A 227 25.16 -4.75 -8.27
CA ARG A 227 25.04 -3.70 -9.30
C ARG A 227 23.68 -3.76 -9.99
N ASP A 228 23.21 -4.96 -10.32
CA ASP A 228 21.97 -5.17 -11.05
C ASP A 228 20.76 -4.75 -10.21
N ILE A 229 20.77 -5.04 -8.91
CA ILE A 229 19.69 -4.68 -7.98
C ILE A 229 19.65 -3.17 -7.76
N GLY A 230 20.76 -2.44 -7.96
CA GLY A 230 20.84 -0.99 -7.75
C GLY A 230 20.50 -0.58 -6.30
N MET A 231 20.86 -1.43 -5.33
CA MET A 231 20.56 -1.24 -3.92
C MET A 231 21.22 0.03 -3.39
N GLU A 232 20.44 0.91 -2.79
CA GLU A 232 20.96 2.06 -2.05
C GLU A 232 20.90 1.75 -0.56
N LEU A 233 22.07 1.66 0.08
CA LEU A 233 22.18 1.43 1.51
C LEU A 233 22.81 2.63 2.20
N ASP A 234 22.41 2.86 3.44
CA ASP A 234 23.12 3.78 4.32
C ASP A 234 24.40 3.09 4.81
N LEU A 235 25.49 3.33 4.09
CA LEU A 235 26.78 2.75 4.39
C LEU A 235 27.36 3.33 5.69
N PRO A 236 28.14 2.54 6.47
CA PRO A 236 28.84 3.06 7.63
C PRO A 236 29.86 4.12 7.21
N ALA A 237 30.09 5.11 8.06
CA ALA A 237 31.01 6.22 7.78
C ALA A 237 32.43 5.75 7.40
N SER A 238 32.87 4.59 7.88
CA SER A 238 34.15 3.95 7.54
C SER A 238 34.20 3.40 6.10
N ALA A 239 33.06 3.23 5.44
CA ALA A 239 32.98 2.71 4.07
C ALA A 239 32.96 3.83 3.02
N SER A 240 32.82 5.08 3.42
CA SER A 240 32.84 6.21 2.50
C SER A 240 34.27 6.46 2.03
N VAL A 241 34.55 6.22 0.75
CA VAL A 241 35.67 6.84 0.06
C VAL A 241 35.48 8.35 0.22
N ALA A 242 36.49 9.07 0.69
CA ALA A 242 36.44 10.48 1.06
C ALA A 242 36.14 11.40 -0.13
N THR A 243 34.95 11.30 -0.69
CA THR A 243 34.36 12.32 -1.52
C THR A 243 33.52 13.21 -0.62
N LYS A 244 33.61 14.52 -0.81
CA LYS A 244 32.77 15.49 -0.12
C LYS A 244 31.32 14.99 -0.21
N PRO A 245 30.60 14.80 0.93
CA PRO A 245 29.29 14.15 0.92
C PRO A 245 28.38 14.88 -0.07
N ASP A 246 27.74 14.15 -0.96
CA ASP A 246 26.74 14.70 -1.86
C ASP A 246 25.45 14.97 -1.08
N THR A 247 25.40 16.19 -0.56
CA THR A 247 24.31 16.67 0.26
C THR A 247 22.98 16.76 -0.49
N THR A 248 23.02 16.92 -1.83
CA THR A 248 21.83 16.97 -2.69
C THR A 248 21.02 15.67 -2.62
N LYS A 249 21.70 14.54 -2.65
CA LYS A 249 21.02 13.23 -2.60
C LYS A 249 20.48 12.88 -1.25
N ALA A 250 21.22 13.14 -0.21
CA ALA A 250 20.73 12.98 1.15
C ALA A 250 19.48 13.85 1.35
N CYS A 251 19.49 15.07 0.77
CA CYS A 251 18.31 15.92 0.74
C CYS A 251 17.16 15.30 -0.05
N HIS A 252 17.40 14.83 -1.27
CA HIS A 252 16.37 14.20 -2.11
C HIS A 252 15.83 12.89 -1.53
N ALA A 253 16.68 12.08 -0.87
CA ALA A 253 16.24 10.91 -0.13
C ALA A 253 15.29 11.30 1.01
N ASN A 254 15.63 12.33 1.77
CA ASN A 254 14.79 12.86 2.83
C ASN A 254 13.48 13.45 2.30
N LEU A 255 13.49 14.08 1.12
CA LEU A 255 12.28 14.55 0.45
C LEU A 255 11.35 13.40 0.05
N ARG A 256 11.87 12.31 -0.52
CA ARG A 256 11.08 11.11 -0.85
C ARG A 256 10.49 10.45 0.39
N VAL A 257 11.25 10.36 1.47
CA VAL A 257 10.75 9.86 2.77
C VAL A 257 9.62 10.76 3.27
N LEU A 258 9.76 12.07 3.14
CA LEU A 258 8.74 13.03 3.54
C LEU A 258 7.51 12.94 2.64
N GLU A 259 7.67 12.80 1.32
CA GLU A 259 6.56 12.58 0.37
C GLU A 259 5.80 11.30 0.71
N GLY A 260 6.50 10.19 0.94
CA GLY A 260 5.88 8.92 1.34
C GLY A 260 5.14 9.01 2.68
N ALA A 261 5.71 9.71 3.66
CA ALA A 261 5.04 9.96 4.94
C ALA A 261 3.79 10.84 4.79
N LEU A 262 3.84 11.82 3.89
CA LEU A 262 2.69 12.67 3.55
C LEU A 262 1.61 11.91 2.81
N GLU A 263 1.98 11.06 1.87
CA GLU A 263 1.01 10.19 1.19
C GLU A 263 0.28 9.29 2.18
N MET A 264 1.01 8.72 3.16
CA MET A 264 0.39 7.92 4.23
C MET A 264 -0.51 8.77 5.13
N LEU A 265 -0.07 9.98 5.51
CA LEU A 265 -0.89 10.90 6.30
C LEU A 265 -2.18 11.27 5.56
N ILE A 266 -2.08 11.63 4.28
CA ILE A 266 -3.24 11.96 3.44
C ILE A 266 -4.17 10.75 3.28
N MET A 267 -3.64 9.52 3.34
CA MET A 267 -4.46 8.31 3.32
C MET A 267 -5.26 8.10 4.59
N ASP A 268 -4.66 8.40 5.74
CA ASP A 268 -5.27 8.15 7.04
C ASP A 268 -6.15 9.31 7.51
N TYR A 269 -5.82 10.53 7.09
CA TYR A 269 -6.58 11.72 7.39
C TYR A 269 -7.37 12.16 6.18
N SER A 270 -8.62 12.33 6.43
CA SER A 270 -9.56 12.93 5.53
C SER A 270 -9.22 14.41 5.29
N GLN A 271 -9.25 14.85 4.05
CA GLN A 271 -9.00 16.25 3.71
C GLN A 271 -10.13 17.18 4.21
N PRO A 272 -9.83 18.42 4.59
CA PRO A 272 -8.51 19.04 4.67
C PRO A 272 -7.75 18.63 5.93
N LEU A 273 -6.43 18.54 5.81
CA LEU A 273 -5.58 18.30 6.98
C LEU A 273 -5.87 19.39 8.04
N PRO A 274 -5.97 19.03 9.32
CA PRO A 274 -6.14 20.03 10.38
C PRO A 274 -5.08 21.12 10.28
N ALA A 275 -5.47 22.38 10.50
CA ALA A 275 -4.56 23.53 10.40
C ALA A 275 -3.30 23.38 11.29
N THR A 276 -3.44 22.67 12.41
CA THR A 276 -2.32 22.31 13.29
C THR A 276 -1.28 21.41 12.62
N ILE A 277 -1.71 20.55 11.70
CA ILE A 277 -0.83 19.68 10.93
C ILE A 277 -0.21 20.48 9.78
N SER A 278 -0.99 21.28 9.06
CA SER A 278 -0.50 22.08 7.91
C SER A 278 0.55 23.09 8.31
N GLY A 279 0.41 23.74 9.49
CA GLY A 279 1.35 24.76 9.96
C GLY A 279 2.65 24.22 10.55
N ASN A 280 2.71 22.94 10.92
CA ASN A 280 3.88 22.33 11.56
C ASN A 280 4.03 20.86 11.14
N LEU A 281 4.08 20.66 9.85
CA LEU A 281 3.89 19.35 9.23
C LEU A 281 4.89 18.29 9.68
N GLN A 282 6.20 18.57 9.66
CA GLN A 282 7.20 17.55 9.99
C GLN A 282 7.14 17.08 11.45
N PRO A 283 7.08 17.97 12.45
CA PRO A 283 6.83 17.55 13.83
C PRO A 283 5.54 16.76 14.00
N SER A 284 4.48 17.14 13.29
CA SER A 284 3.22 16.39 13.31
C SER A 284 3.37 14.99 12.70
N LEU A 285 4.09 14.83 11.60
CA LEU A 285 4.39 13.53 11.00
C LEU A 285 5.19 12.62 11.95
N VAL A 286 6.13 13.18 12.70
CA VAL A 286 6.87 12.43 13.72
C VAL A 286 5.95 12.03 14.88
N GLN A 287 5.18 12.98 15.40
CA GLN A 287 4.26 12.73 16.52
C GLN A 287 3.20 11.69 16.17
N LEU A 288 2.72 11.68 14.93
CA LEU A 288 1.74 10.74 14.42
C LEU A 288 2.35 9.40 13.95
N GLY A 289 3.68 9.26 14.01
CA GLY A 289 4.37 8.02 13.68
C GLY A 289 4.57 7.75 12.17
N TYR A 290 4.38 8.76 11.30
CA TYR A 290 4.65 8.65 9.86
C TYR A 290 6.12 8.87 9.52
N LEU A 291 6.84 9.60 10.38
CA LEU A 291 8.28 9.76 10.33
C LEU A 291 8.90 9.30 11.65
N LYS A 292 10.07 8.71 11.58
CA LYS A 292 10.86 8.37 12.79
C LYS A 292 11.53 9.61 13.37
N ILE A 293 12.07 10.43 12.50
CA ILE A 293 12.76 11.70 12.81
C ILE A 293 12.36 12.75 11.76
N PRO A 294 12.45 14.04 12.07
CA PRO A 294 12.24 15.08 11.07
C PRO A 294 13.22 14.93 9.91
N ALA A 295 12.71 15.01 8.69
CA ALA A 295 13.56 15.07 7.50
C ALA A 295 14.21 16.44 7.40
N THR A 296 15.52 16.51 7.21
CA THR A 296 16.27 17.77 7.12
C THR A 296 17.13 17.80 5.87
N CYS A 297 17.29 19.00 5.30
CA CYS A 297 18.30 19.19 4.26
C CYS A 297 19.69 19.28 4.94
N PRO A 298 20.67 18.45 4.52
CA PRO A 298 22.01 18.48 5.09
C PRO A 298 22.71 19.85 4.99
N ASP A 299 22.36 20.65 3.97
CA ASP A 299 22.91 22.00 3.76
C ASP A 299 22.03 23.11 4.36
N GLY A 300 21.05 22.76 5.18
CA GLY A 300 20.17 23.72 5.84
C GLY A 300 19.09 24.34 4.94
N GLY A 301 18.83 23.77 3.77
CA GLY A 301 17.72 24.17 2.92
C GLY A 301 16.37 23.93 3.63
N LYS A 302 15.39 24.77 3.30
CA LYS A 302 14.02 24.62 3.79
C LYS A 302 13.23 23.73 2.83
N PHE A 303 12.34 22.92 3.40
CA PHE A 303 11.41 22.10 2.62
C PHE A 303 10.08 22.83 2.48
N ASP A 304 9.73 23.13 1.23
CA ASP A 304 8.43 23.70 0.86
C ASP A 304 7.51 22.57 0.38
N LEU A 305 6.28 22.60 0.82
CA LEU A 305 5.27 21.60 0.56
C LEU A 305 4.14 22.23 -0.26
N THR A 306 3.89 21.66 -1.41
CA THR A 306 2.78 22.04 -2.28
C THR A 306 1.91 20.83 -2.56
N GLY A 307 0.67 21.05 -2.93
CA GLY A 307 -0.25 19.96 -3.27
C GLY A 307 -0.72 19.14 -2.05
N LEU A 308 -0.71 19.71 -0.84
CA LEU A 308 -1.26 19.05 0.35
C LEU A 308 -2.77 18.77 0.22
N GLU A 309 -3.43 19.53 -0.64
CA GLU A 309 -4.84 19.36 -1.02
C GLU A 309 -5.01 18.31 -2.14
N THR A 310 -3.93 17.78 -2.69
CA THR A 310 -3.95 16.75 -3.75
C THR A 310 -3.49 15.39 -3.25
N GLU A 311 -3.76 14.34 -4.03
CA GLU A 311 -3.25 12.99 -3.73
C GLU A 311 -1.74 12.83 -4.00
N SER A 312 -1.11 13.84 -4.53
CA SER A 312 0.30 13.85 -4.90
C SER A 312 0.96 15.09 -4.33
N PRO A 313 1.24 15.09 -3.02
CA PRO A 313 2.00 16.16 -2.42
C PRO A 313 3.38 16.21 -3.07
N CYS A 314 3.82 17.41 -3.38
CA CYS A 314 5.14 17.66 -3.91
C CYS A 314 5.97 18.38 -2.86
N VAL A 315 7.14 17.83 -2.55
CA VAL A 315 8.08 18.45 -1.62
C VAL A 315 9.28 18.97 -2.40
N THR A 316 9.61 20.24 -2.21
CA THR A 316 10.78 20.86 -2.84
C THR A 316 11.74 21.36 -1.78
N CYS A 317 13.03 21.26 -2.05
CA CYS A 317 14.06 21.88 -1.22
C CYS A 317 14.47 23.22 -1.82
N SER A 318 14.53 24.26 -0.99
CA SER A 318 14.97 25.60 -1.45
C SER A 318 16.38 25.64 -2.03
N LEU A 319 17.23 24.65 -1.72
CA LEU A 319 18.60 24.56 -2.24
C LEU A 319 18.79 23.49 -3.33
N HIS A 320 18.03 22.39 -3.26
CA HIS A 320 18.25 21.21 -4.12
C HIS A 320 17.09 20.89 -5.07
N GLY A 321 16.03 21.68 -5.04
CA GLY A 321 14.88 21.53 -5.94
C GLY A 321 13.98 20.33 -5.61
N ASN A 322 13.28 19.84 -6.64
CA ASN A 322 12.33 18.74 -6.54
C ASN A 322 12.99 17.41 -6.96
N PRO A 323 12.90 16.36 -6.14
CA PRO A 323 13.44 15.04 -6.46
C PRO A 323 12.76 14.36 -7.67
N ASN A 324 11.54 14.77 -8.03
CA ASN A 324 10.78 14.19 -9.15
C ASN A 324 11.12 14.80 -10.51
N VAL A 325 12.00 15.81 -10.53
CA VAL A 325 12.56 16.40 -11.75
C VAL A 325 14.08 16.24 -11.72
N PRO A 326 14.60 15.03 -11.96
CA PRO A 326 16.03 14.77 -11.88
C PRO A 326 16.75 15.56 -12.98
N SER A 327 17.74 16.37 -12.59
CA SER A 327 18.70 16.93 -13.53
C SER A 327 19.66 15.83 -14.01
N GLU A 328 20.26 15.96 -15.19
CA GLU A 328 21.31 15.03 -15.65
C GLU A 328 22.44 14.86 -14.62
N ALA A 329 22.78 15.93 -13.92
CA ALA A 329 23.76 15.90 -12.83
C ALA A 329 23.29 15.08 -11.64
N SER A 330 21.99 15.12 -11.31
CA SER A 330 21.38 14.29 -10.26
C SER A 330 21.42 12.81 -10.64
N MET A 331 21.04 12.47 -11.88
CA MET A 331 21.06 11.08 -12.36
C MET A 331 22.48 10.47 -12.34
N ARG A 332 23.49 11.25 -12.75
CA ARG A 332 24.89 10.80 -12.67
C ARG A 332 25.31 10.46 -11.24
N LYS A 333 25.00 11.32 -10.30
CA LYS A 333 25.33 11.13 -8.90
C LYS A 333 24.59 9.95 -8.27
N ASP A 334 23.31 9.67 -8.70
CA ASP A 334 22.56 8.50 -8.26
C ASP A 334 23.21 7.20 -8.74
N ASN A 335 23.72 7.19 -9.94
CA ASN A 335 24.47 6.06 -10.45
C ASN A 335 25.81 5.87 -9.73
N GLU A 336 26.52 6.98 -9.42
CA GLU A 336 27.76 6.89 -8.65
C GLU A 336 27.57 6.34 -7.23
N LYS A 337 26.48 6.71 -6.54
CA LYS A 337 26.19 6.18 -5.21
C LYS A 337 25.79 4.71 -5.26
N LYS A 338 24.98 4.30 -6.24
CA LYS A 338 24.63 2.90 -6.46
C LYS A 338 25.87 2.07 -6.70
N GLU A 339 26.78 2.57 -7.54
CA GLU A 339 28.05 1.91 -7.82
C GLU A 339 28.94 1.84 -6.56
N GLN A 340 29.04 2.90 -5.76
CA GLN A 340 29.77 2.87 -4.50
C GLN A 340 29.19 1.85 -3.52
N THR A 341 27.86 1.78 -3.41
CA THR A 341 27.16 0.78 -2.59
C THR A 341 27.45 -0.63 -3.11
N ALA A 342 27.37 -0.84 -4.42
CA ALA A 342 27.66 -2.13 -5.03
C ALA A 342 29.11 -2.56 -4.78
N VAL A 343 30.08 -1.67 -4.99
CA VAL A 343 31.50 -1.95 -4.71
C VAL A 343 31.73 -2.29 -3.23
N TYR A 344 31.11 -1.57 -2.31
CA TYR A 344 31.19 -1.89 -0.88
C TYR A 344 30.64 -3.28 -0.60
N LEU A 345 29.46 -3.62 -1.11
CA LEU A 345 28.81 -4.91 -0.88
C LEU A 345 29.56 -6.07 -1.54
N ILE A 346 30.13 -5.85 -2.74
CA ILE A 346 31.00 -6.81 -3.41
C ILE A 346 32.22 -7.12 -2.56
N ASN A 347 32.88 -6.11 -2.03
CA ASN A 347 34.03 -6.28 -1.15
C ASN A 347 33.62 -6.98 0.16
N LEU A 348 32.50 -6.59 0.76
CA LEU A 348 31.97 -7.20 1.97
C LEU A 348 31.64 -8.69 1.75
N ALA A 349 31.03 -9.04 0.60
CA ALA A 349 30.69 -10.42 0.26
C ALA A 349 31.91 -11.35 0.18
N ALA A 350 33.09 -10.80 -0.08
CA ALA A 350 34.37 -11.54 -0.08
C ALA A 350 34.94 -11.76 1.33
N THR A 351 34.35 -11.19 2.38
CA THR A 351 34.82 -11.30 3.77
C THR A 351 34.01 -12.30 4.60
N PRO A 352 34.60 -12.88 5.67
CA PRO A 352 33.83 -13.68 6.63
C PRO A 352 32.74 -12.90 7.35
N ASP A 353 32.87 -11.58 7.46
CA ASP A 353 31.88 -10.71 8.11
C ASP A 353 30.53 -10.73 7.40
N PHE A 354 30.50 -10.96 6.10
CA PHE A 354 29.25 -11.02 5.35
C PHE A 354 28.28 -12.04 5.93
N ASP A 355 28.72 -13.29 6.15
CA ASP A 355 27.87 -14.34 6.70
C ASP A 355 27.38 -14.00 8.11
N ARG A 356 28.25 -13.46 8.94
CA ARG A 356 27.89 -13.00 10.28
C ARG A 356 26.78 -11.93 10.24
N LEU A 357 26.92 -10.94 9.36
CA LEU A 357 25.91 -9.87 9.21
C LEU A 357 24.59 -10.40 8.66
N VAL A 358 24.62 -11.36 7.73
CA VAL A 358 23.42 -12.04 7.21
C VAL A 358 22.74 -12.85 8.30
N ASP A 359 23.48 -13.57 9.14
CA ASP A 359 22.94 -14.35 10.26
C ASP A 359 22.33 -13.47 11.34
N GLU A 360 22.96 -12.33 11.66
CA GLU A 360 22.41 -11.35 12.58
C GLU A 360 21.09 -10.76 12.05
N CYS A 361 21.03 -10.44 10.75
CA CYS A 361 19.82 -9.97 10.11
C CYS A 361 18.71 -11.03 10.16
N SER A 362 19.04 -12.31 9.87
CA SER A 362 18.09 -13.42 9.98
C SER A 362 17.50 -13.56 11.38
N LYS A 363 18.34 -13.48 12.43
CA LYS A 363 17.89 -13.53 13.83
C LYS A 363 16.95 -12.39 14.19
N MET A 364 17.19 -11.18 13.68
CA MET A 364 16.31 -10.04 13.90
C MET A 364 14.93 -10.28 13.29
N TYR A 365 14.87 -10.88 12.10
CA TYR A 365 13.61 -11.30 11.50
C TYR A 365 12.91 -12.40 12.31
N ASP A 366 13.66 -13.38 12.86
CA ASP A 366 13.10 -14.42 13.71
C ASP A 366 12.46 -13.84 14.99
N GLU A 367 13.12 -12.86 15.61
CA GLU A 367 12.57 -12.14 16.76
C GLU A 367 11.29 -11.37 16.38
N LEU A 368 11.29 -10.70 15.24
CA LEU A 368 10.13 -9.97 14.75
C LEU A 368 8.94 -10.91 14.48
N LEU A 369 9.18 -12.07 13.87
CA LEU A 369 8.18 -13.10 13.58
C LEU A 369 7.64 -13.78 14.86
N ALA A 370 8.43 -13.80 15.93
CA ALA A 370 8.01 -14.37 17.21
C ALA A 370 7.00 -13.50 17.95
N ILE A 371 6.84 -12.22 17.59
CA ILE A 371 5.87 -11.33 18.22
C ILE A 371 4.46 -11.71 17.76
N ASP A 372 3.58 -12.00 18.73
CA ASP A 372 2.15 -12.06 18.46
C ASP A 372 1.61 -10.61 18.39
N PRO A 373 1.12 -10.14 17.24
CA PRO A 373 0.64 -8.76 17.09
C PRO A 373 -0.60 -8.44 17.95
N ASN A 374 -1.29 -9.47 18.48
CA ASN A 374 -2.45 -9.32 19.33
C ASN A 374 -2.12 -9.38 20.84
N ALA A 375 -0.87 -9.67 21.20
CA ALA A 375 -0.46 -9.70 22.59
C ALA A 375 -0.45 -8.29 23.19
N ALA A 376 -0.78 -8.19 24.49
CA ALA A 376 -0.82 -6.90 25.19
C ALA A 376 0.51 -6.13 25.19
N ASP A 377 1.63 -6.84 25.08
CA ASP A 377 2.99 -6.30 25.06
C ASP A 377 3.58 -6.16 23.66
N ALA A 378 2.81 -6.44 22.60
CA ALA A 378 3.29 -6.43 21.21
C ALA A 378 3.88 -5.06 20.81
N GLU A 379 3.22 -3.97 21.19
CA GLU A 379 3.67 -2.62 20.85
C GLU A 379 5.04 -2.30 21.48
N ALA A 380 5.25 -2.65 22.74
CA ALA A 380 6.52 -2.46 23.43
C ALA A 380 7.64 -3.30 22.80
N LYS A 381 7.34 -4.52 22.36
CA LYS A 381 8.30 -5.38 21.65
C LYS A 381 8.67 -4.84 20.28
N PHE A 382 7.70 -4.30 19.53
CA PHE A 382 7.98 -3.63 18.25
C PHE A 382 8.85 -2.39 18.46
N ASP A 383 8.60 -1.57 19.50
CA ASP A 383 9.41 -0.41 19.83
C ASP A 383 10.86 -0.80 20.19
N ASP A 384 11.06 -1.90 20.91
CA ASP A 384 12.40 -2.41 21.23
C ASP A 384 13.15 -2.82 19.96
N ILE A 385 12.51 -3.60 19.08
CA ILE A 385 13.11 -3.99 17.80
C ILE A 385 13.45 -2.75 16.96
N GLU A 386 12.54 -1.77 16.83
CA GLU A 386 12.79 -0.55 16.05
C GLU A 386 14.01 0.24 16.59
N LYS A 387 14.15 0.37 17.91
CA LYS A 387 15.32 1.00 18.52
C LYS A 387 16.62 0.26 18.20
N ARG A 388 16.60 -1.06 18.29
CA ARG A 388 17.76 -1.90 17.99
C ARG A 388 18.13 -1.85 16.50
N VAL A 389 17.16 -1.83 15.62
CA VAL A 389 17.36 -1.62 14.16
C VAL A 389 18.03 -0.27 13.90
N GLN A 390 17.52 0.80 14.51
CA GLN A 390 18.08 2.16 14.34
C GLN A 390 19.51 2.29 14.83
N SER A 391 19.85 1.63 15.94
CA SER A 391 21.18 1.68 16.55
C SER A 391 22.15 0.62 16.01
N SER A 392 21.70 -0.27 15.14
CA SER A 392 22.51 -1.37 14.62
C SER A 392 23.64 -0.87 13.72
N GLU A 393 24.86 -1.39 13.91
CA GLU A 393 25.97 -1.20 12.97
C GLU A 393 25.86 -2.12 11.74
N ASN A 394 25.02 -3.15 11.81
CA ASN A 394 24.77 -4.06 10.68
C ASN A 394 23.96 -3.35 9.60
N VAL A 395 24.60 -3.15 8.44
CA VAL A 395 24.02 -2.46 7.29
C VAL A 395 22.75 -3.16 6.79
N PHE A 396 22.68 -4.49 6.86
CA PHE A 396 21.49 -5.24 6.43
C PHE A 396 20.33 -5.05 7.41
N ILE A 397 20.56 -5.07 8.71
CA ILE A 397 19.53 -4.82 9.72
C ILE A 397 18.91 -3.44 9.53
N ARG A 398 19.74 -2.40 9.42
CA ARG A 398 19.24 -1.01 9.29
C ARG A 398 18.37 -0.79 8.06
N ASN A 399 18.68 -1.46 6.96
CA ASN A 399 18.04 -1.20 5.67
C ASN A 399 16.94 -2.21 5.33
N ALA A 400 17.00 -3.45 5.83
CA ALA A 400 16.07 -4.51 5.46
C ALA A 400 14.93 -4.70 6.47
N ILE A 401 15.17 -4.48 7.77
CA ILE A 401 14.13 -4.74 8.77
C ILE A 401 13.07 -3.63 8.74
N PRO A 402 11.82 -3.95 8.38
CA PRO A 402 10.76 -2.95 8.25
C PRO A 402 10.24 -2.46 9.60
N SER A 403 9.65 -1.26 9.62
CA SER A 403 8.90 -0.76 10.77
C SER A 403 7.51 -1.38 10.80
N ILE A 404 7.25 -2.28 11.75
CA ILE A 404 6.03 -3.07 11.83
C ILE A 404 4.99 -2.48 12.78
N LYS A 405 5.40 -1.64 13.72
CA LYS A 405 4.49 -1.10 14.76
C LYS A 405 3.23 -0.48 14.15
N LYS A 406 3.39 0.46 13.23
CA LYS A 406 2.27 1.14 12.57
C LYS A 406 1.45 0.15 11.74
N ALA A 407 2.12 -0.71 10.98
CA ALA A 407 1.46 -1.72 10.17
C ALA A 407 0.55 -2.62 11.02
N SER A 408 1.03 -3.09 12.17
CA SER A 408 0.24 -3.92 13.09
C SER A 408 -0.96 -3.17 13.68
N ALA A 409 -0.80 -1.87 13.99
CA ALA A 409 -1.91 -1.04 14.48
C ALA A 409 -3.02 -0.91 13.41
N GLU A 410 -2.64 -0.68 12.15
CA GLU A 410 -3.60 -0.57 11.04
C GLU A 410 -4.33 -1.89 10.76
N VAL A 411 -3.63 -3.01 10.88
CA VAL A 411 -4.25 -4.34 10.75
C VAL A 411 -5.27 -4.59 11.87
N ARG A 412 -4.95 -4.26 13.13
CA ARG A 412 -5.90 -4.36 14.24
C ARG A 412 -7.14 -3.49 14.02
N ASN A 413 -6.93 -2.23 13.60
CA ASN A 413 -8.02 -1.31 13.29
C ASN A 413 -8.96 -1.89 12.19
N LEU A 414 -8.41 -2.46 11.12
CA LEU A 414 -9.21 -3.13 10.09
C LEU A 414 -10.00 -4.31 10.65
N GLN A 415 -9.41 -5.14 11.52
CA GLN A 415 -10.10 -6.26 12.16
C GLN A 415 -11.27 -5.76 13.01
N GLU A 416 -11.09 -4.71 13.82
CA GLU A 416 -12.15 -4.09 14.60
C GLU A 416 -13.31 -3.58 13.73
N MET A 417 -13.01 -3.01 12.56
CA MET A 417 -14.02 -2.58 11.60
C MET A 417 -14.82 -3.76 11.04
N ILE A 418 -14.16 -4.87 10.71
CA ILE A 418 -14.83 -6.10 10.26
C ILE A 418 -15.72 -6.66 11.37
N ASP A 419 -15.23 -6.73 12.60
CA ASP A 419 -16.00 -7.20 13.74
C ASP A 419 -17.24 -6.33 14.00
N ARG A 420 -17.11 -5.01 13.80
CA ARG A 420 -18.25 -4.08 13.87
C ARG A 420 -19.29 -4.33 12.76
N LEU A 421 -18.86 -4.67 11.56
CA LEU A 421 -19.77 -5.01 10.45
C LEU A 421 -20.53 -6.33 10.66
N LEU A 422 -19.97 -7.24 11.45
CA LEU A 422 -20.56 -8.53 11.78
C LEU A 422 -21.55 -8.50 12.95
N ARG A 423 -21.50 -7.47 13.80
CA ARG A 423 -22.48 -7.23 14.90
C ARG A 423 -23.78 -6.61 14.37
#